data_72bdaf555dc31051450afb30b5ea06f2
#
_entry.id   72bdaf555dc31051450afb30b5ea06f2
#
_cell.length_a   1.000
_cell.length_b   1.000
_cell.length_c   1.000
_cell.angle_alpha   90.00
_cell.angle_beta   90.00
_cell.angle_gamma   90.00
#
_symmetry.space_group_name_H-M   'P 1'
#
loop_
_entity.id
_entity.type
_entity.pdbx_description
1 polymer ?
#
loop_
_entity_poly.entity_id
_entity_poly.type
_entity_poly.pdbx_seq_one_letter_code
_entity_poly.pdbx_strand_id
1 'polypeptide(L)'
;MDTISPVVVDAFHLLCSDLYEHLDKAESLANKAKGWYREDADTARKLIPDLVLVIRGLLYEHRVTPGGDCRTCSSAWPCPVVTTIHGLVKDPDREFVALVNRAHDDE
;
A
#
# COMPACT_ATOMS: atom_id res chain seq x y z
N MET A 1 17.07 -20.45 13.09
CA MET A 1 16.10 -19.35 13.04
C MET A 1 16.84 -18.03 12.86
N ASP A 2 16.57 -17.33 11.81
CA ASP A 2 17.28 -16.09 11.52
C ASP A 2 16.82 -14.97 12.44
N THR A 3 17.77 -14.37 13.11
CA THR A 3 17.50 -13.25 14.01
C THR A 3 17.68 -11.96 13.24
N ILE A 4 16.61 -11.16 13.14
CA ILE A 4 16.67 -9.86 12.48
C ILE A 4 17.49 -8.90 13.35
N SER A 5 18.44 -8.22 12.74
CA SER A 5 19.26 -7.22 13.42
C SER A 5 18.39 -6.11 14.02
N PRO A 6 18.70 -5.63 15.24
CA PRO A 6 17.96 -4.49 15.84
C PRO A 6 17.94 -3.24 14.94
N VAL A 7 19.00 -2.99 14.17
CA VAL A 7 19.07 -1.86 13.24
C VAL A 7 18.04 -2.02 12.13
N VAL A 8 17.87 -3.24 11.61
CA VAL A 8 16.86 -3.52 10.57
C VAL A 8 15.44 -3.37 11.12
N VAL A 9 15.21 -3.83 12.36
CA VAL A 9 13.92 -3.68 13.02
C VAL A 9 13.59 -2.19 13.21
N ASP A 10 14.55 -1.39 13.66
CA ASP A 10 14.36 0.05 13.84
C ASP A 10 14.06 0.74 12.51
N ALA A 11 14.79 0.38 11.45
CA ALA A 11 14.55 0.91 10.11
C ALA A 11 13.16 0.56 9.61
N PHE A 12 12.70 -0.67 9.85
CA PHE A 12 11.36 -1.12 9.48
C PHE A 12 10.30 -0.30 10.21
N HIS A 13 10.46 -0.10 11.53
CA HIS A 13 9.52 0.70 12.32
C HIS A 13 9.46 2.16 11.85
N LEU A 14 10.60 2.76 11.52
CA LEU A 14 10.66 4.11 11.00
C LEU A 14 9.95 4.24 9.65
N LEU A 15 10.18 3.29 8.75
CA LEU A 15 9.52 3.27 7.45
C LEU A 15 8.01 3.11 7.58
N CYS A 16 7.57 2.19 8.44
CA CYS A 16 6.13 1.97 8.68
C CYS A 16 5.48 3.21 9.31
N SER A 17 6.15 3.84 10.28
CA SER A 17 5.65 5.05 10.92
C SER A 17 5.49 6.19 9.91
N ASP A 18 6.48 6.37 9.05
CA ASP A 18 6.43 7.40 8.00
C ASP A 18 5.29 7.15 7.01
N LEU A 19 5.11 5.90 6.60
CA LEU A 19 4.01 5.51 5.71
C LEU A 19 2.65 5.75 6.35
N TYR A 20 2.47 5.35 7.61
CA TYR A 20 1.21 5.55 8.32
C TYR A 20 0.90 7.03 8.49
N GLU A 21 1.88 7.86 8.81
CA GLU A 21 1.70 9.30 8.92
C GLU A 21 1.21 9.89 7.60
N HIS A 22 1.79 9.45 6.49
CA HIS A 22 1.41 9.88 5.15
C HIS A 22 -0.02 9.47 4.81
N LEU A 23 -0.38 8.23 5.13
CA LEU A 23 -1.73 7.69 4.89
C LEU A 23 -2.77 8.37 5.77
N ASP A 24 -2.45 8.60 7.04
CA ASP A 24 -3.35 9.29 7.98
C ASP A 24 -3.64 10.71 7.52
N LYS A 25 -2.64 11.38 6.99
CA LYS A 25 -2.78 12.74 6.44
C LYS A 25 -3.73 12.74 5.23
N ALA A 26 -3.57 11.77 4.33
CA ALA A 26 -4.45 11.64 3.17
C ALA A 26 -5.89 11.33 3.59
N GLU A 27 -6.06 10.42 4.55
CA GLU A 27 -7.38 10.04 5.06
C GLU A 27 -8.06 11.21 5.76
N SER A 28 -7.35 11.94 6.62
CA SER A 28 -7.85 13.11 7.31
C SER A 28 -8.34 14.16 6.32
N LEU A 29 -7.59 14.37 5.24
CA LEU A 29 -7.95 15.30 4.18
C LEU A 29 -9.23 14.87 3.46
N ALA A 30 -9.32 13.58 3.14
CA ALA A 30 -10.48 13.02 2.43
C ALA A 30 -11.76 13.09 3.27
N ASN A 31 -11.63 12.92 4.59
CA ASN A 31 -12.77 12.87 5.52
C ASN A 31 -13.16 14.23 6.11
N LYS A 32 -12.58 15.30 5.60
CA LYS A 32 -12.86 16.65 6.13
C LYS A 32 -14.31 17.03 5.92
N ALA A 33 -15.04 17.28 7.04
CA ALA A 33 -16.49 17.49 7.03
C ALA A 33 -16.93 18.82 6.42
N LYS A 34 -16.07 19.84 6.47
CA LYS A 34 -16.40 21.21 6.07
C LYS A 34 -15.93 21.59 4.67
N GLY A 35 -15.67 20.63 3.82
CA GLY A 35 -15.11 20.91 2.51
C GLY A 35 -13.65 21.40 2.59
N TRP A 36 -13.03 21.53 1.45
CA TRP A 36 -11.63 21.86 1.37
C TRP A 36 -11.40 23.35 1.19
N TYR A 37 -10.48 23.90 1.96
CA TYR A 37 -9.89 25.19 1.67
C TYR A 37 -8.85 25.04 0.57
N ARG A 38 -8.35 26.17 0.07
CA ARG A 38 -7.30 26.17 -0.98
C ARG A 38 -6.07 25.35 -0.58
N GLU A 39 -5.68 25.46 0.68
CA GLU A 39 -4.53 24.74 1.22
C GLU A 39 -4.75 23.21 1.17
N ASP A 40 -5.97 22.78 1.44
CA ASP A 40 -6.34 21.36 1.37
C ASP A 40 -6.25 20.84 -0.06
N ALA A 41 -6.73 21.62 -1.02
CA ALA A 41 -6.64 21.28 -2.44
C ALA A 41 -5.19 21.19 -2.90
N ASP A 42 -4.34 22.11 -2.46
CA ASP A 42 -2.91 22.09 -2.80
C ASP A 42 -2.23 20.85 -2.22
N THR A 43 -2.58 20.47 -1.00
CA THR A 43 -2.05 19.25 -0.36
C THR A 43 -2.52 18.01 -1.12
N ALA A 44 -3.79 17.95 -1.50
CA ALA A 44 -4.33 16.83 -2.26
C ALA A 44 -3.64 16.67 -3.62
N ARG A 45 -3.35 17.78 -4.28
CA ARG A 45 -2.66 17.78 -5.59
C ARG A 45 -1.24 17.21 -5.51
N LYS A 46 -0.63 17.23 -4.33
CA LYS A 46 0.68 16.62 -4.09
C LYS A 46 0.54 15.16 -3.69
N LEU A 47 -0.40 14.86 -2.78
CA LEU A 47 -0.58 13.51 -2.24
C LEU A 47 -1.09 12.53 -3.27
N ILE A 48 -2.06 12.92 -4.08
CA ILE A 48 -2.70 12.01 -5.05
C ILE A 48 -1.70 11.46 -6.06
N PRO A 49 -0.89 12.30 -6.73
CA PRO A 49 0.12 11.77 -7.66
C PRO A 49 1.14 10.85 -6.98
N ASP A 50 1.54 11.16 -5.75
CA ASP A 50 2.49 10.34 -5.01
C ASP A 50 1.91 8.96 -4.73
N LEU A 51 0.66 8.87 -4.28
CA LEU A 51 -0.02 7.60 -4.03
C LEU A 51 -0.20 6.80 -5.32
N VAL A 52 -0.51 7.48 -6.42
CA VAL A 52 -0.60 6.84 -7.74
C VAL A 52 0.74 6.21 -8.13
N LEU A 53 1.84 6.92 -7.90
CA LEU A 53 3.17 6.41 -8.20
C LEU A 53 3.54 5.20 -7.35
N VAL A 54 3.11 5.17 -6.09
CA VAL A 54 3.33 4.01 -5.22
C VAL A 54 2.67 2.77 -5.84
N ILE A 55 1.41 2.90 -6.25
CA ILE A 55 0.66 1.78 -6.84
C ILE A 55 1.30 1.36 -8.17
N ARG A 56 1.63 2.31 -9.03
CA ARG A 56 2.27 2.02 -10.31
C ARG A 56 3.64 1.38 -10.14
N GLY A 57 4.41 1.82 -9.15
CA GLY A 57 5.72 1.25 -8.83
C GLY A 57 5.60 -0.20 -8.40
N LEU A 58 4.64 -0.51 -7.53
CA LEU A 58 4.40 -1.89 -7.08
C LEU A 58 3.98 -2.78 -8.24
N LEU A 59 3.10 -2.29 -9.10
CA LEU A 59 2.66 -3.04 -10.28
C LEU A 59 3.82 -3.30 -11.24
N TYR A 60 4.70 -2.32 -11.40
CA TYR A 60 5.88 -2.46 -12.24
C TYR A 60 6.85 -3.51 -11.70
N GLU A 61 7.09 -3.50 -10.39
CA GLU A 61 7.97 -4.50 -9.76
C GLU A 61 7.39 -5.91 -9.82
N HIS A 62 6.07 -6.03 -9.78
CA HIS A 62 5.37 -7.31 -9.80
C HIS A 62 4.75 -7.60 -11.17
N ARG A 63 5.38 -7.13 -12.23
CA ARG A 63 4.90 -7.37 -13.59
C ARG A 63 5.11 -8.81 -14.03
N VAL A 64 4.34 -9.22 -15.01
CA VAL A 64 4.46 -10.56 -15.58
C VAL A 64 5.74 -10.67 -16.41
N THR A 65 6.43 -11.81 -16.27
CA THR A 65 7.58 -12.16 -17.12
C THR A 65 7.09 -12.91 -18.36
N PRO A 66 7.94 -13.08 -19.38
CA PRO A 66 7.57 -13.89 -20.55
C PRO A 66 7.14 -15.33 -20.21
N GLY A 67 7.62 -15.86 -19.07
CA GLY A 67 7.24 -17.20 -18.60
C GLY A 67 5.91 -17.25 -17.85
N GLY A 68 5.24 -16.12 -17.68
CA GLY A 68 3.96 -16.07 -16.98
C GLY A 68 4.05 -15.92 -15.47
N ASP A 69 5.24 -15.70 -14.93
CA ASP A 69 5.47 -15.55 -13.49
C ASP A 69 5.64 -14.07 -13.10
N CYS A 70 5.43 -13.78 -11.82
CA CYS A 70 5.74 -12.47 -11.26
C CYS A 70 7.25 -12.28 -11.20
N ARG A 71 7.74 -11.16 -11.71
CA ARG A 71 9.18 -10.85 -11.72
C ARG A 71 9.82 -10.89 -10.33
N THR A 72 9.12 -10.39 -9.32
CA THR A 72 9.66 -10.28 -7.96
C THR A 72 9.37 -11.51 -7.12
N CYS A 73 8.14 -12.02 -7.18
CA CYS A 73 7.71 -13.14 -6.33
C CYS A 73 8.08 -14.49 -6.88
N SER A 74 8.38 -14.61 -8.17
CA SER A 74 8.66 -15.87 -8.87
C SER A 74 7.48 -16.86 -8.86
N SER A 75 6.33 -16.43 -8.36
CA SER A 75 5.09 -17.22 -8.39
C SER A 75 4.28 -16.86 -9.64
N ALA A 76 3.27 -17.68 -9.95
CA ALA A 76 2.39 -17.44 -11.09
C ALA A 76 1.79 -16.02 -11.02
N TRP A 77 1.80 -15.32 -12.14
CA TRP A 77 1.17 -14.01 -12.21
C TRP A 77 -0.32 -14.17 -12.54
N PRO A 78 -1.24 -13.41 -11.92
CA PRO A 78 -0.99 -12.32 -10.97
C PRO A 78 -0.62 -12.84 -9.58
N CYS A 79 0.42 -12.26 -8.99
CA CYS A 79 0.86 -12.62 -7.65
C CYS A 79 -0.07 -12.02 -6.58
N PRO A 80 0.04 -12.44 -5.31
CA PRO A 80 -0.80 -11.90 -4.25
C PRO A 80 -0.76 -10.37 -4.11
N VAL A 81 0.36 -9.74 -4.41
CA VAL A 81 0.49 -8.28 -4.36
C VAL A 81 -0.43 -7.63 -5.38
N VAL A 82 -0.40 -8.12 -6.62
CA VAL A 82 -1.24 -7.56 -7.71
C VAL A 82 -2.72 -7.80 -7.44
N THR A 83 -3.09 -9.01 -7.00
CA THR A 83 -4.50 -9.32 -6.72
C THR A 83 -5.02 -8.52 -5.53
N THR A 84 -4.19 -8.30 -4.51
CA THR A 84 -4.55 -7.47 -3.37
C THR A 84 -4.78 -6.01 -3.79
N ILE A 85 -3.87 -5.44 -4.57
CA ILE A 85 -4.03 -4.08 -5.09
C ILE A 85 -5.31 -3.95 -5.90
N HIS A 86 -5.54 -4.91 -6.81
CA HIS A 86 -6.75 -4.91 -7.65
C HIS A 86 -8.02 -4.94 -6.80
N GLY A 87 -8.06 -5.80 -5.78
CA GLY A 87 -9.19 -5.91 -4.87
C GLY A 87 -9.43 -4.62 -4.09
N LEU A 88 -8.36 -4.02 -3.56
CA LEU A 88 -8.45 -2.77 -2.79
C LEU A 88 -8.91 -1.60 -3.65
N VAL A 89 -8.51 -1.55 -4.92
CA VAL A 89 -8.93 -0.49 -5.83
C VAL A 89 -10.41 -0.66 -6.24
N LYS A 90 -10.85 -1.90 -6.46
CA LYS A 90 -12.20 -2.19 -6.95
C LYS A 90 -13.24 -2.26 -5.86
N ASP A 91 -12.88 -2.81 -4.71
CA ASP A 91 -13.81 -2.99 -3.57
C ASP A 91 -13.01 -2.83 -2.26
N PRO A 92 -12.61 -1.58 -1.93
CA PRO A 92 -11.65 -1.34 -0.85
C PRO A 92 -12.12 -1.83 0.52
N ASP A 93 -13.36 -1.61 0.88
CA ASP A 93 -13.85 -1.95 2.22
C ASP A 93 -13.86 -3.46 2.43
N ARG A 94 -14.42 -4.19 1.47
CA ARG A 94 -14.50 -5.64 1.53
C ARG A 94 -13.12 -6.28 1.54
N GLU A 95 -12.24 -5.81 0.67
CA GLU A 95 -10.89 -6.38 0.54
C GLU A 95 -10.04 -6.07 1.76
N PHE A 96 -10.19 -4.87 2.35
CA PHE A 96 -9.46 -4.51 3.56
C PHE A 96 -9.87 -5.40 4.74
N VAL A 97 -11.18 -5.63 4.91
CA VAL A 97 -11.69 -6.53 5.96
C VAL A 97 -11.16 -7.95 5.76
N ALA A 98 -11.14 -8.44 4.53
CA ALA A 98 -10.59 -9.75 4.20
C ALA A 98 -9.11 -9.86 4.52
N LEU A 99 -8.33 -8.81 4.25
CA LEU A 99 -6.90 -8.75 4.60
C LEU A 99 -6.68 -8.84 6.11
N VAL A 100 -7.43 -8.05 6.87
CA VAL A 100 -7.33 -8.03 8.34
C VAL A 100 -7.67 -9.41 8.91
N ASN A 101 -8.73 -10.05 8.40
CA ASN A 101 -9.12 -11.38 8.85
C ASN A 101 -8.05 -12.43 8.54
N ARG A 102 -7.45 -12.37 7.35
CA ARG A 102 -6.35 -13.28 6.99
C ARG A 102 -5.13 -13.10 7.90
N ALA A 103 -4.81 -11.86 8.21
CA ALA A 103 -3.69 -11.55 9.09
C ALA A 103 -3.91 -12.12 10.51
N HIS A 104 -5.15 -12.06 11.02
CA HIS A 104 -5.49 -12.62 12.32
C HIS A 104 -5.45 -14.14 12.31
N ASP A 105 -5.87 -14.77 11.22
CA ASP A 105 -5.87 -16.22 11.09
C ASP A 105 -4.44 -16.79 11.03
N ASP A 106 -3.49 -16.00 10.55
CA ASP A 106 -2.08 -16.40 10.44
C ASP A 106 -1.30 -16.21 11.74
N GLU A 107 -1.90 -15.62 12.76
CA GLU A 107 -1.29 -15.52 14.10
C GLU A 107 -1.52 -16.84 14.90
#